data_ea1cd0c4975d6f496f17c93a10cbcf5d
#
_entry.id   ea1cd0c4975d6f496f17c93a10cbcf5d
#
_cell.length_a   1.000
_cell.length_b   1.000
_cell.length_c   1.000
_cell.angle_alpha   90.00
_cell.angle_beta   90.00
_cell.angle_gamma   90.00
#
_symmetry.space_group_name_H-M   'P 1'
#
loop_
_entity.id
_entity.type
_entity.pdbx_description
1 polymer ?
#
loop_
_entity_poly.entity_id
_entity_poly.type
_entity_poly.pdbx_seq_one_letter_code
_entity_poly.pdbx_strand_id
1 'polypeptide(L)'
;MTPEQAAALDSGDMLRVGVFVTDDMRFIEETARAARLDRIQLHGDQSMTCADRLSRTLGAERLIRVLWPERYPDLAALEETMNRHAASTGMFLLDAGMSGGGSGKRIGSERLRGLNAPRPWLLAGGLTPENVKETVAACVPGGVDFNSGLESEPGRKDPSRMRAALPALRG
;
A
#
# COMPACT_ATOMS: atom_id res chain seq x y z
N MET A 1 -6.26 13.64 12.35
CA MET A 1 -5.03 13.58 13.20
C MET A 1 -4.05 14.60 12.66
N THR A 2 -3.46 15.44 13.51
CA THR A 2 -2.40 16.37 13.10
C THR A 2 -1.04 15.65 13.02
N PRO A 3 -0.04 16.20 12.30
CA PRO A 3 1.31 15.64 12.28
C PRO A 3 1.93 15.46 13.68
N GLU A 4 1.70 16.42 14.57
CA GLU A 4 2.21 16.39 15.96
C GLU A 4 1.54 15.27 16.76
N GLN A 5 0.23 15.08 16.60
CA GLN A 5 -0.50 13.97 17.22
C GLN A 5 0.03 12.62 16.72
N ALA A 6 0.31 12.50 15.40
CA ALA A 6 0.89 11.29 14.84
C ALA A 6 2.31 11.03 15.39
N ALA A 7 3.13 12.09 15.50
CA ALA A 7 4.49 11.99 16.06
C ALA A 7 4.51 11.57 17.54
N ALA A 8 3.46 11.89 18.29
CA ALA A 8 3.33 11.60 19.72
C ALA A 8 2.82 10.16 20.00
N LEU A 9 2.34 9.44 18.97
CA LEU A 9 1.91 8.05 19.15
C LEU A 9 3.11 7.16 19.47
N ASP A 10 2.97 6.31 20.47
CA ASP A 10 3.89 5.20 20.67
C ASP A 10 3.56 4.10 19.68
N SER A 11 4.42 3.94 18.66
CA SER A 11 4.28 2.89 17.64
C SER A 11 5.07 1.63 17.98
N GLY A 12 5.81 1.60 19.11
CA GLY A 12 6.74 0.52 19.41
C GLY A 12 7.69 0.28 18.23
N ASP A 13 7.82 -0.98 17.81
CA ASP A 13 8.65 -1.38 16.66
C ASP A 13 7.93 -1.23 15.29
N MET A 14 6.69 -0.72 15.28
CA MET A 14 5.93 -0.53 14.03
C MET A 14 6.32 0.74 13.30
N LEU A 15 6.48 0.64 11.98
CA LEU A 15 6.74 1.79 11.12
C LEU A 15 5.49 2.66 10.95
N ARG A 16 5.68 3.99 11.01
CA ARG A 16 4.64 4.97 10.71
C ARG A 16 4.59 5.21 9.21
N VAL A 17 3.44 4.95 8.60
CA VAL A 17 3.21 5.19 7.17
C VAL A 17 2.23 6.34 7.00
N GLY A 18 2.65 7.40 6.29
CA GLY A 18 1.76 8.48 5.89
C GLY A 18 1.21 8.24 4.50
N VAL A 19 -0.11 8.36 4.32
CA VAL A 19 -0.78 8.17 3.04
C VAL A 19 -1.14 9.54 2.44
N PHE A 20 -0.68 9.78 1.21
CA PHE A 20 -0.86 11.05 0.54
C PHE A 20 -1.52 10.86 -0.84
N VAL A 21 -2.51 11.71 -1.12
CA VAL A 21 -3.22 11.76 -2.41
C VAL A 21 -2.93 13.05 -3.19
N THR A 22 -2.11 13.94 -2.64
CA THR A 22 -1.73 15.23 -3.23
C THR A 22 -0.39 15.17 -3.95
N ASP A 23 -0.19 16.03 -4.95
CA ASP A 23 1.08 16.28 -5.62
C ASP A 23 1.91 17.41 -4.95
N ASP A 24 1.40 18.05 -3.89
CA ASP A 24 2.13 19.08 -3.15
C ASP A 24 3.31 18.46 -2.39
N MET A 25 4.45 18.47 -3.04
CA MET A 25 5.70 17.90 -2.52
C MET A 25 6.14 18.56 -1.22
N ARG A 26 5.95 19.88 -1.09
CA ARG A 26 6.33 20.62 0.11
C ARG A 26 5.47 20.18 1.29
N PHE A 27 4.16 20.08 1.09
CA PHE A 27 3.24 19.56 2.12
C PHE A 27 3.60 18.15 2.54
N ILE A 28 3.93 17.25 1.57
CA ILE A 28 4.35 15.87 1.87
C ILE A 28 5.63 15.86 2.71
N GLU A 29 6.66 16.63 2.31
CA GLU A 29 7.94 16.70 3.02
C GLU A 29 7.80 17.27 4.44
N GLU A 30 7.07 18.36 4.60
CA GLU A 30 6.84 19.01 5.89
C GLU A 30 6.05 18.07 6.83
N THR A 31 4.99 17.43 6.32
CA THR A 31 4.19 16.46 7.08
C THR A 31 5.02 15.23 7.46
N ALA A 32 5.82 14.69 6.54
CA ALA A 32 6.65 13.53 6.82
C ALA A 32 7.65 13.78 7.94
N ARG A 33 8.25 14.98 7.98
CA ARG A 33 9.17 15.39 9.05
C ARG A 33 8.45 15.64 10.36
N ALA A 34 7.34 16.40 10.35
CA ALA A 34 6.59 16.76 11.55
C ALA A 34 5.95 15.53 12.22
N ALA A 35 5.40 14.61 11.45
CA ALA A 35 4.79 13.36 11.94
C ALA A 35 5.82 12.23 12.20
N ARG A 36 7.11 12.46 11.92
CA ARG A 36 8.17 11.45 12.04
C ARG A 36 7.82 10.15 11.31
N LEU A 37 7.36 10.27 10.05
CA LEU A 37 6.97 9.12 9.26
C LEU A 37 8.20 8.31 8.85
N ASP A 38 8.10 7.00 8.90
CA ASP A 38 9.12 6.07 8.41
C ASP A 38 8.94 5.78 6.92
N ARG A 39 7.69 5.78 6.44
CA ARG A 39 7.32 5.52 5.05
C ARG A 39 6.31 6.55 4.57
N ILE A 40 6.35 6.83 3.28
CA ILE A 40 5.48 7.77 2.57
C ILE A 40 4.79 6.99 1.45
N GLN A 41 3.48 6.80 1.58
CA GLN A 41 2.67 6.11 0.58
C GLN A 41 2.01 7.13 -0.36
N LEU A 42 2.41 7.09 -1.62
CA LEU A 42 1.83 7.89 -2.69
C LEU A 42 0.62 7.15 -3.26
N HIS A 43 -0.57 7.53 -2.77
CA HIS A 43 -1.86 6.85 -3.04
C HIS A 43 -2.76 7.68 -3.95
N GLY A 44 -2.19 8.22 -5.02
CA GLY A 44 -2.89 9.04 -6.01
C GLY A 44 -2.18 8.98 -7.35
N ASP A 45 -2.62 9.82 -8.28
CA ASP A 45 -2.00 9.94 -9.60
C ASP A 45 -0.80 10.91 -9.57
N GLN A 46 0.00 10.85 -8.49
CA GLN A 46 1.19 11.67 -8.35
C GLN A 46 2.15 11.41 -9.52
N SER A 47 2.65 12.52 -10.10
CA SER A 47 3.55 12.48 -11.25
C SER A 47 4.87 11.78 -10.94
N MET A 48 5.57 11.31 -11.97
CA MET A 48 6.94 10.82 -11.83
C MET A 48 7.86 11.89 -11.25
N THR A 49 7.70 13.15 -11.69
CA THR A 49 8.49 14.30 -11.18
C THR A 49 8.30 14.47 -9.67
N CYS A 50 7.08 14.31 -9.15
CA CYS A 50 6.81 14.34 -7.72
C CYS A 50 7.56 13.21 -7.00
N ALA A 51 7.43 11.97 -7.45
CA ALA A 51 8.11 10.83 -6.85
C ALA A 51 9.64 10.94 -6.91
N ASP A 52 10.20 11.37 -8.04
CA ASP A 52 11.64 11.54 -8.22
C ASP A 52 12.21 12.64 -7.31
N ARG A 53 11.49 13.72 -7.12
CA ARG A 53 11.92 14.78 -6.20
C ARG A 53 11.85 14.31 -4.74
N LEU A 54 10.75 13.71 -4.34
CA LEU A 54 10.59 13.15 -2.99
C LEU A 54 11.65 12.07 -2.70
N SER A 55 11.99 11.24 -3.68
CA SER A 55 13.04 10.22 -3.50
C SER A 55 14.43 10.82 -3.24
N ARG A 56 14.74 11.98 -3.83
CA ARG A 56 16.01 12.67 -3.58
C ARG A 56 16.05 13.35 -2.21
N THR A 57 14.92 13.83 -1.70
CA THR A 57 14.86 14.59 -0.44
C THR A 57 14.58 13.73 0.77
N LEU A 58 13.82 12.64 0.62
CA LEU A 58 13.38 11.76 1.69
C LEU A 58 14.00 10.35 1.64
N GLY A 59 14.59 9.96 0.50
CA GLY A 59 15.11 8.62 0.23
C GLY A 59 14.08 7.75 -0.51
N ALA A 60 14.51 7.12 -1.62
CA ALA A 60 13.64 6.25 -2.43
C ALA A 60 13.12 5.04 -1.62
N GLU A 61 13.93 4.52 -0.71
CA GLU A 61 13.60 3.38 0.17
C GLU A 61 12.41 3.67 1.09
N ARG A 62 12.11 4.94 1.35
CA ARG A 62 10.96 5.35 2.17
C ARG A 62 9.68 5.48 1.38
N LEU A 63 9.74 5.52 0.05
CA LEU A 63 8.55 5.73 -0.79
C LEU A 63 7.88 4.40 -1.12
N ILE A 64 6.56 4.37 -0.91
CA ILE A 64 5.65 3.31 -1.35
C ILE A 64 4.78 3.89 -2.46
N ARG A 65 4.87 3.32 -3.67
CA ARG A 65 4.05 3.73 -4.80
C ARG A 65 2.85 2.82 -4.95
N VAL A 66 1.63 3.40 -4.93
CA VAL A 66 0.41 2.64 -5.17
C VAL A 66 0.14 2.56 -6.67
N LEU A 67 -0.21 1.37 -7.13
CA LEU A 67 -0.68 1.10 -8.49
C LEU A 67 -1.96 0.27 -8.41
N TRP A 68 -2.85 0.47 -9.37
CA TRP A 68 -4.12 -0.23 -9.48
C TRP A 68 -4.08 -1.17 -10.68
N PRO A 69 -3.92 -2.50 -10.48
CA PRO A 69 -3.74 -3.47 -11.56
C PRO A 69 -4.84 -3.44 -12.63
N GLU A 70 -6.07 -3.08 -12.26
CA GLU A 70 -7.20 -2.98 -13.19
C GLU A 70 -7.07 -1.85 -14.22
N ARG A 71 -6.19 -0.86 -13.97
CA ARG A 71 -5.91 0.23 -14.92
C ARG A 71 -4.98 -0.17 -16.05
N TYR A 72 -4.42 -1.38 -16.01
CA TYR A 72 -3.48 -1.91 -17.02
C TYR A 72 -4.15 -3.00 -17.85
N PRO A 73 -3.90 -3.06 -19.15
CA PRO A 73 -4.49 -4.08 -20.02
C PRO A 73 -4.00 -5.49 -19.65
N ASP A 74 -2.74 -5.61 -19.27
CA ASP A 74 -2.09 -6.87 -18.94
C ASP A 74 -0.96 -6.68 -17.91
N LEU A 75 -0.34 -7.80 -17.54
CA LEU A 75 0.74 -7.84 -16.57
C LEU A 75 2.02 -7.13 -17.07
N ALA A 76 2.31 -7.25 -18.36
CA ALA A 76 3.50 -6.65 -18.98
C ALA A 76 3.45 -5.10 -18.90
N ALA A 77 2.28 -4.50 -19.14
CA ALA A 77 2.08 -3.05 -19.01
C ALA A 77 2.22 -2.57 -17.56
N LEU A 78 1.77 -3.37 -16.59
CA LEU A 78 1.97 -3.09 -15.18
C LEU A 78 3.47 -3.16 -14.82
N GLU A 79 4.17 -4.22 -15.24
CA GLU A 79 5.61 -4.41 -15.02
C GLU A 79 6.45 -3.29 -15.65
N GLU A 80 6.12 -2.87 -16.86
CA GLU A 80 6.76 -1.72 -17.50
C GLU A 80 6.61 -0.46 -16.68
N THR A 81 5.41 -0.20 -16.15
CA THR A 81 5.18 0.97 -15.27
C THR A 81 5.96 0.84 -13.96
N MET A 82 5.99 -0.34 -13.34
CA MET A 82 6.79 -0.57 -12.13
C MET A 82 8.28 -0.34 -12.40
N ASN A 83 8.81 -0.81 -13.54
CA ASN A 83 10.20 -0.60 -13.92
C ASN A 83 10.53 0.88 -14.10
N ARG A 84 9.65 1.68 -14.72
CA ARG A 84 9.83 3.14 -14.84
C ARG A 84 9.91 3.85 -13.49
N HIS A 85 9.20 3.37 -12.48
CA HIS A 85 9.17 3.95 -11.14
C HIS A 85 10.19 3.35 -10.16
N ALA A 86 10.90 2.28 -10.53
CA ALA A 86 11.76 1.53 -9.63
C ALA A 86 12.91 2.34 -9.02
N ALA A 87 13.43 3.36 -9.73
CA ALA A 87 14.52 4.20 -9.24
C ALA A 87 14.09 5.15 -8.11
N SER A 88 12.81 5.59 -8.12
CA SER A 88 12.27 6.52 -7.13
C SER A 88 11.35 5.86 -6.10
N THR A 89 11.35 4.54 -6.01
CA THR A 89 10.40 3.77 -5.17
C THR A 89 11.12 2.63 -4.46
N GLY A 90 10.97 2.55 -3.15
CA GLY A 90 11.48 1.42 -2.35
C GLY A 90 10.56 0.20 -2.36
N MET A 91 9.24 0.44 -2.53
CA MET A 91 8.22 -0.60 -2.47
C MET A 91 7.00 -0.20 -3.30
N PHE A 92 6.32 -1.17 -3.90
CA PHE A 92 5.00 -0.96 -4.50
C PHE A 92 3.89 -1.46 -3.58
N LEU A 93 2.72 -0.85 -3.69
CA LEU A 93 1.48 -1.38 -3.15
C LEU A 93 0.52 -1.54 -4.33
N LEU A 94 0.09 -2.77 -4.57
CA LEU A 94 -0.87 -3.09 -5.64
C LEU A 94 -2.27 -3.20 -5.02
N ASP A 95 -3.09 -2.18 -5.23
CA ASP A 95 -4.46 -2.14 -4.76
C ASP A 95 -5.37 -2.82 -5.80
N ALA A 96 -5.58 -4.12 -5.63
CA ALA A 96 -6.38 -4.96 -6.51
C ALA A 96 -7.87 -4.97 -6.14
N GLY A 97 -8.30 -4.06 -5.25
CA GLY A 97 -9.70 -3.90 -4.85
C GLY A 97 -10.52 -3.26 -5.95
N MET A 98 -11.38 -4.02 -6.60
CA MET A 98 -12.46 -3.46 -7.41
C MET A 98 -13.32 -2.56 -6.54
N SER A 99 -13.49 -1.31 -6.95
CA SER A 99 -14.26 -0.25 -6.31
C SER A 99 -15.53 -0.75 -5.61
N GLY A 100 -15.62 -0.52 -4.30
CA GLY A 100 -16.83 -0.71 -3.51
C GLY A 100 -16.88 -2.02 -2.74
N GLY A 101 -16.59 -1.95 -1.44
CA GLY A 101 -16.78 -3.05 -0.51
C GLY A 101 -18.18 -3.65 -0.59
N GLY A 102 -18.26 -4.96 -0.44
CA GLY A 102 -19.52 -5.68 -0.21
C GLY A 102 -20.04 -6.55 -1.35
N SER A 103 -19.41 -6.60 -2.53
CA SER A 103 -19.95 -7.38 -3.66
C SER A 103 -19.46 -8.81 -3.76
N GLY A 104 -18.63 -9.33 -2.82
CA GLY A 104 -18.14 -10.72 -2.87
C GLY A 104 -17.32 -11.07 -4.13
N LYS A 105 -16.98 -10.09 -4.97
CA LYS A 105 -16.17 -10.32 -6.16
C LYS A 105 -14.74 -10.60 -5.74
N ARG A 106 -14.17 -11.66 -6.27
CA ARG A 106 -12.77 -12.08 -6.07
C ARG A 106 -11.85 -10.90 -6.35
N ILE A 107 -10.94 -10.67 -5.42
CA ILE A 107 -9.81 -9.77 -5.61
C ILE A 107 -9.10 -10.26 -6.88
N GLY A 108 -8.75 -9.34 -7.78
CA GLY A 108 -8.08 -9.68 -9.04
C GLY A 108 -6.65 -10.20 -8.89
N SER A 109 -6.35 -10.86 -7.77
CA SER A 109 -5.03 -11.42 -7.43
C SER A 109 -4.52 -12.45 -8.43
N GLU A 110 -5.43 -13.20 -9.08
CA GLU A 110 -5.04 -14.15 -10.14
C GLU A 110 -4.36 -13.45 -11.31
N ARG A 111 -4.71 -12.19 -11.58
CA ARG A 111 -4.06 -11.37 -12.62
C ARG A 111 -2.61 -11.03 -12.27
N LEU A 112 -2.23 -11.12 -10.98
CA LEU A 112 -0.88 -10.83 -10.51
C LEU A 112 0.00 -12.08 -10.41
N ARG A 113 -0.53 -13.24 -10.80
CA ARG A 113 0.24 -14.48 -10.82
C ARG A 113 1.42 -14.37 -11.78
N GLY A 114 2.62 -14.60 -11.27
CA GLY A 114 3.86 -14.52 -12.06
C GLY A 114 4.39 -13.10 -12.27
N LEU A 115 3.86 -12.09 -11.54
CA LEU A 115 4.37 -10.72 -11.59
C LEU A 115 5.87 -10.69 -11.28
N ASN A 116 6.65 -10.13 -12.20
CA ASN A 116 8.08 -9.89 -12.05
C ASN A 116 8.32 -8.43 -11.61
N ALA A 117 8.12 -8.17 -10.32
CA ALA A 117 8.25 -6.83 -9.75
C ALA A 117 9.72 -6.44 -9.53
N PRO A 118 10.18 -5.23 -9.95
CA PRO A 118 11.56 -4.78 -9.76
C PRO A 118 11.90 -4.38 -8.32
N ARG A 119 10.90 -4.28 -7.45
CA ARG A 119 10.99 -3.95 -6.03
C ARG A 119 10.02 -4.82 -5.22
N PRO A 120 10.23 -4.99 -3.90
CA PRO A 120 9.23 -5.60 -3.03
C PRO A 120 7.86 -4.96 -3.20
N TRP A 121 6.80 -5.74 -3.07
CA TRP A 121 5.46 -5.22 -3.21
C TRP A 121 4.48 -5.82 -2.21
N LEU A 122 3.48 -5.02 -1.85
CA LEU A 122 2.38 -5.37 -0.98
C LEU A 122 1.10 -5.54 -1.81
N LEU A 123 0.25 -6.46 -1.39
CA LEU A 123 -1.09 -6.62 -1.93
C LEU A 123 -2.10 -5.91 -1.02
N ALA A 124 -2.94 -5.08 -1.61
CA ALA A 124 -4.07 -4.40 -0.97
C ALA A 124 -5.37 -4.65 -1.75
N GLY A 125 -6.47 -4.16 -1.19
CA GLY A 125 -7.78 -4.16 -1.84
C GLY A 125 -8.70 -5.28 -1.38
N GLY A 126 -9.60 -4.99 -0.42
CA GLY A 126 -10.63 -5.92 0.03
C GLY A 126 -10.15 -7.17 0.76
N LEU A 127 -8.92 -7.16 1.27
CA LEU A 127 -8.37 -8.27 2.06
C LEU A 127 -9.09 -8.37 3.41
N THR A 128 -9.47 -9.61 3.77
CA THR A 128 -10.11 -9.97 5.05
C THR A 128 -9.42 -11.20 5.63
N PRO A 129 -9.62 -11.52 6.92
CA PRO A 129 -9.11 -12.76 7.52
C PRO A 129 -9.55 -14.03 6.77
N GLU A 130 -10.74 -13.97 6.14
CA GLU A 130 -11.36 -15.12 5.48
C GLU A 130 -10.76 -15.37 4.08
N ASN A 131 -10.27 -14.33 3.38
CA ASN A 131 -9.81 -14.46 1.99
C ASN A 131 -8.29 -14.32 1.83
N VAL A 132 -7.56 -13.78 2.82
CA VAL A 132 -6.14 -13.41 2.66
C VAL A 132 -5.26 -14.59 2.34
N LYS A 133 -5.50 -15.76 2.92
CA LYS A 133 -4.70 -16.97 2.68
C LYS A 133 -4.75 -17.41 1.21
N GLU A 134 -5.94 -17.52 0.64
CA GLU A 134 -6.13 -17.91 -0.76
C GLU A 134 -5.54 -16.83 -1.70
N THR A 135 -5.78 -15.56 -1.37
CA THR A 135 -5.35 -14.43 -2.18
C THR A 135 -3.82 -14.33 -2.24
N VAL A 136 -3.14 -14.48 -1.11
CA VAL A 136 -1.67 -14.48 -1.03
C VAL A 136 -1.08 -15.68 -1.77
N ALA A 137 -1.67 -16.86 -1.63
CA ALA A 137 -1.22 -18.07 -2.34
C ALA A 137 -1.35 -17.94 -3.87
N ALA A 138 -2.28 -17.12 -4.36
CA ALA A 138 -2.49 -16.93 -5.80
C ALA A 138 -1.39 -16.10 -6.47
N CYS A 139 -0.81 -15.09 -5.80
CA CYS A 139 0.11 -14.11 -6.39
C CYS A 139 1.43 -13.90 -5.62
N VAL A 140 1.59 -14.49 -4.45
CA VAL A 140 2.84 -14.51 -3.65
C VAL A 140 3.45 -13.11 -3.44
N PRO A 141 2.73 -12.15 -2.82
CA PRO A 141 3.27 -10.83 -2.51
C PRO A 141 4.31 -10.90 -1.39
N GLY A 142 5.14 -9.87 -1.26
CA GLY A 142 6.07 -9.71 -0.14
C GLY A 142 5.37 -9.36 1.19
N GLY A 143 4.11 -8.97 1.15
CA GLY A 143 3.28 -8.64 2.30
C GLY A 143 1.89 -8.18 1.88
N VAL A 144 1.06 -7.81 2.86
CA VAL A 144 -0.32 -7.38 2.62
C VAL A 144 -0.62 -6.07 3.35
N ASP A 145 -1.53 -5.30 2.80
CA ASP A 145 -2.13 -4.12 3.43
C ASP A 145 -3.62 -4.34 3.66
N PHE A 146 -4.02 -4.33 4.92
CA PHE A 146 -5.41 -4.46 5.33
C PHE A 146 -6.00 -3.09 5.66
N ASN A 147 -7.18 -2.79 5.13
CA ASN A 147 -7.92 -1.60 5.51
C ASN A 147 -9.35 -1.98 5.96
N SER A 148 -10.36 -1.77 5.11
CA SER A 148 -11.77 -1.96 5.45
C SER A 148 -12.13 -3.39 5.86
N GLY A 149 -11.39 -4.39 5.37
CA GLY A 149 -11.60 -5.79 5.75
C GLY A 149 -11.34 -6.12 7.22
N LEU A 150 -10.70 -5.21 7.96
CA LEU A 150 -10.51 -5.32 9.42
C LEU A 150 -11.38 -4.33 10.21
N GLU A 151 -12.42 -3.75 9.58
CA GLU A 151 -13.31 -2.79 10.23
C GLU A 151 -14.64 -3.44 10.64
N SER A 152 -15.18 -3.00 11.78
CA SER A 152 -16.56 -3.28 12.21
C SER A 152 -17.56 -2.32 11.56
N GLU A 153 -17.11 -1.10 11.30
CA GLU A 153 -17.81 -0.02 10.60
C GLU A 153 -16.77 0.92 9.96
N PRO A 154 -17.10 1.72 8.95
CA PRO A 154 -16.14 2.58 8.27
C PRO A 154 -15.29 3.42 9.22
N GLY A 155 -13.96 3.26 9.13
CA GLY A 155 -12.97 3.96 9.96
C GLY A 155 -12.75 3.38 11.35
N ARG A 156 -13.45 2.32 11.76
CA ARG A 156 -13.29 1.69 13.08
C ARG A 156 -12.76 0.27 12.97
N LYS A 157 -11.50 0.07 13.31
CA LYS A 157 -10.87 -1.26 13.29
C LYS A 157 -11.45 -2.17 14.36
N ASP A 158 -11.70 -3.43 13.99
CA ASP A 158 -12.17 -4.50 14.88
C ASP A 158 -10.98 -5.32 15.41
N PRO A 159 -10.71 -5.28 16.73
CA PRO A 159 -9.60 -6.03 17.30
C PRO A 159 -9.71 -7.56 17.11
N SER A 160 -10.91 -8.10 16.97
CA SER A 160 -11.10 -9.54 16.74
C SER A 160 -10.70 -9.92 15.32
N ARG A 161 -11.08 -9.12 14.31
CA ARG A 161 -10.67 -9.31 12.93
C ARG A 161 -9.16 -9.11 12.75
N MET A 162 -8.57 -8.13 13.43
CA MET A 162 -7.12 -7.93 13.42
C MET A 162 -6.38 -9.15 13.97
N ARG A 163 -6.85 -9.73 15.10
CA ARG A 163 -6.26 -10.95 15.66
C ARG A 163 -6.44 -12.17 14.75
N ALA A 164 -7.56 -12.27 14.03
CA ALA A 164 -7.81 -13.36 13.10
C ALA A 164 -6.95 -13.29 11.83
N ALA A 165 -6.59 -12.09 11.38
CA ALA A 165 -5.79 -11.90 10.17
C ALA A 165 -4.35 -12.44 10.29
N LEU A 166 -3.72 -12.32 11.46
CA LEU A 166 -2.33 -12.73 11.66
C LEU A 166 -2.11 -14.26 11.50
N PRO A 167 -2.89 -15.15 12.11
CA PRO A 167 -2.78 -16.59 11.86
C PRO A 167 -3.11 -16.96 10.42
N ALA A 168 -4.08 -16.27 9.80
CA ALA A 168 -4.45 -16.54 8.41
C ALA A 168 -3.32 -16.29 7.41
N LEU A 169 -2.37 -15.40 7.74
CA LEU A 169 -1.17 -15.15 6.94
C LEU A 169 -0.05 -16.19 7.14
N ARG A 170 -0.04 -16.91 8.27
CA ARG A 170 1.04 -17.83 8.65
C ARG A 170 0.75 -19.31 8.34
N GLY A 171 -0.47 -19.62 8.06
CA GLY A 171 -0.95 -20.97 7.75
C GLY A 171 -1.10 -21.25 6.28
#